data_cd4c790a0d3956a4d09ed05eaa2dab4d
#
_entry.id   cd4c790a0d3956a4d09ed05eaa2dab4d
#
_cell.length_a   1.000
_cell.length_b   1.000
_cell.length_c   1.000
_cell.angle_alpha   90.00
_cell.angle_beta   90.00
_cell.angle_gamma   90.00
#
_symmetry.space_group_name_H-M   'P 1'
#
loop_
_entity.id
_entity.type
_entity.pdbx_description
1 polymer ?
#
loop_
_entity_poly.entity_id
_entity_poly.type
_entity_poly.pdbx_seq_one_letter_code
_entity_poly.pdbx_strand_id
1 'polypeptide(L)'
;MTRLNSSYYTAINTQHEKLGFDFFRPKNSSVPPTVLQVLPALNSGGVERGTLEISDAIIASGWRSIVVSKGGMLVDTLQKNGAKHLEINIGAKNPFTWLKSLRKLKRVISEYNVDIVHARSRMPAWICKYAAQQCGVPFITTFHGRYGDTNALKK
;
A
#
# COMPACT_ATOMS: atom_id res chain seq x y z
N MET A 1 -22.52 -9.30 -11.60
CA MET A 1 -21.09 -9.27 -11.17
C MET A 1 -20.25 -9.79 -12.33
N THR A 2 -19.69 -8.89 -13.10
CA THR A 2 -18.90 -9.24 -14.30
C THR A 2 -17.48 -9.53 -13.85
N ARG A 3 -17.08 -10.80 -13.89
CA ARG A 3 -15.66 -11.18 -13.71
C ARG A 3 -14.86 -10.53 -14.83
N LEU A 4 -13.95 -9.65 -14.49
CA LEU A 4 -12.96 -9.16 -15.44
C LEU A 4 -12.15 -10.36 -15.91
N ASN A 5 -12.29 -10.68 -17.19
CA ASN A 5 -11.81 -11.89 -17.82
C ASN A 5 -10.27 -11.87 -17.90
N SER A 6 -9.62 -13.02 -17.74
CA SER A 6 -8.18 -13.25 -17.93
C SER A 6 -7.63 -12.61 -19.24
N SER A 7 -8.45 -12.53 -20.28
CA SER A 7 -8.11 -11.88 -21.55
C SER A 7 -7.86 -10.36 -21.44
N TYR A 8 -8.48 -9.67 -20.45
CA TYR A 8 -8.27 -8.24 -20.25
C TYR A 8 -6.87 -7.95 -19.68
N TYR A 9 -6.39 -8.77 -18.75
CA TYR A 9 -5.03 -8.68 -18.22
C TYR A 9 -3.98 -9.03 -19.28
N THR A 10 -4.26 -9.99 -20.16
CA THR A 10 -3.37 -10.36 -21.25
C THR A 10 -3.25 -9.22 -22.26
N ALA A 11 -4.35 -8.56 -22.61
CA ALA A 11 -4.36 -7.44 -23.56
C ALA A 11 -3.61 -6.21 -23.03
N ILE A 12 -3.77 -5.88 -21.74
CA ILE A 12 -3.03 -4.78 -21.08
C ILE A 12 -1.54 -5.10 -21.06
N ASN A 13 -1.13 -6.30 -20.66
CA ASN A 13 0.28 -6.70 -20.63
C ASN A 13 0.93 -6.66 -22.00
N THR A 14 0.25 -7.09 -23.07
CA THR A 14 0.81 -7.08 -24.44
C THR A 14 1.07 -5.66 -24.97
N GLN A 15 0.26 -4.69 -24.58
CA GLN A 15 0.51 -3.28 -24.94
C GLN A 15 1.65 -2.66 -24.12
N HIS A 16 1.82 -3.05 -22.86
CA HIS A 16 2.85 -2.51 -21.98
C HIS A 16 4.23 -3.12 -22.21
N GLU A 17 4.32 -4.39 -22.62
CA GLU A 17 5.58 -5.02 -23.06
C GLU A 17 6.21 -4.25 -24.24
N LYS A 18 5.40 -3.69 -25.13
CA LYS A 18 5.87 -2.85 -26.25
C LYS A 18 6.42 -1.49 -25.82
N LEU A 19 6.10 -1.04 -24.61
CA LEU A 19 6.54 0.24 -24.05
C LEU A 19 7.73 0.10 -23.09
N GLY A 20 8.27 -1.12 -22.92
CA GLY A 20 9.42 -1.39 -22.02
C GLY A 20 9.11 -1.25 -20.53
N PHE A 21 7.83 -1.20 -20.16
CA PHE A 21 7.39 -1.23 -18.78
C PHE A 21 6.97 -2.65 -18.41
N ASP A 22 7.77 -3.33 -17.62
CA ASP A 22 7.42 -4.62 -17.02
C ASP A 22 6.37 -4.37 -15.91
N PHE A 23 5.12 -4.03 -16.33
CA PHE A 23 4.04 -3.73 -15.42
C PHE A 23 3.46 -5.02 -14.87
N PHE A 24 3.59 -5.15 -13.56
CA PHE A 24 2.82 -5.99 -12.65
C PHE A 24 2.36 -7.35 -13.21
N ARG A 25 3.17 -8.39 -13.04
CA ARG A 25 2.71 -9.79 -13.09
C ARG A 25 2.38 -10.25 -11.68
N PRO A 26 1.11 -10.60 -11.37
CA PRO A 26 0.82 -11.28 -10.10
C PRO A 26 1.67 -12.56 -10.06
N LYS A 27 2.32 -12.79 -8.92
CA LYS A 27 3.21 -13.95 -8.72
C LYS A 27 2.50 -15.30 -8.91
N ASN A 28 1.17 -15.29 -8.81
CA ASN A 28 0.34 -16.47 -8.99
C ASN A 28 -1.00 -16.07 -9.61
N SER A 29 -1.27 -16.48 -10.84
CA SER A 29 -2.50 -16.17 -11.58
C SER A 29 -3.77 -16.81 -11.01
N SER A 30 -3.66 -17.79 -10.11
CA SER A 30 -4.79 -18.48 -9.46
C SER A 30 -5.28 -17.79 -8.18
N VAL A 31 -4.51 -16.84 -7.63
CA VAL A 31 -4.84 -16.10 -6.40
C VAL A 31 -5.06 -14.63 -6.72
N PRO A 32 -6.13 -13.99 -6.18
CA PRO A 32 -6.34 -12.58 -6.37
C PRO A 32 -5.15 -11.75 -5.91
N PRO A 33 -4.76 -10.69 -6.66
CA PRO A 33 -3.67 -9.81 -6.27
C PRO A 33 -3.89 -9.17 -4.90
N THR A 34 -2.80 -8.95 -4.16
CA THR A 34 -2.83 -8.35 -2.84
C THR A 34 -2.14 -6.98 -2.85
N VAL A 35 -2.86 -5.95 -2.46
CA VAL A 35 -2.31 -4.61 -2.29
C VAL A 35 -2.13 -4.33 -0.79
N LEU A 36 -0.91 -3.94 -0.41
CA LEU A 36 -0.58 -3.51 0.94
C LEU A 36 -0.48 -1.99 0.99
N GLN A 37 -1.45 -1.33 1.63
CA GLN A 37 -1.39 0.10 1.93
C GLN A 37 -0.76 0.32 3.31
N VAL A 38 0.13 1.30 3.42
CA VAL A 38 0.85 1.60 4.67
C VAL A 38 0.74 3.08 5.00
N LEU A 39 0.25 3.39 6.20
CA LEU A 39 0.13 4.75 6.71
C LEU A 39 0.39 4.79 8.22
N PRO A 40 0.67 5.98 8.82
CA PRO A 40 0.99 6.09 10.24
C PRO A 40 -0.16 5.68 11.17
N ALA A 41 -1.38 6.12 10.87
CA ALA A 41 -2.58 5.87 11.67
C ALA A 41 -3.82 5.90 10.80
N LEU A 42 -4.93 5.34 11.28
CA LEU A 42 -6.26 5.35 10.66
C LEU A 42 -7.25 6.17 11.50
N ASN A 43 -6.91 7.45 11.74
CA ASN A 43 -7.82 8.39 12.42
C ASN A 43 -8.78 9.06 11.42
N SER A 44 -9.12 10.34 11.62
CA SER A 44 -10.02 11.09 10.76
C SER A 44 -9.25 12.12 9.92
N GLY A 45 -8.81 11.76 8.73
CA GLY A 45 -8.13 12.69 7.83
C GLY A 45 -8.35 12.32 6.37
N GLY A 46 -7.89 13.17 5.45
CA GLY A 46 -8.06 12.94 4.01
C GLY A 46 -7.27 11.72 3.52
N VAL A 47 -6.07 11.48 4.07
CA VAL A 47 -5.24 10.32 3.73
C VAL A 47 -5.91 9.03 4.20
N GLU A 48 -6.44 9.05 5.42
CA GLU A 48 -7.10 7.92 6.05
C GLU A 48 -8.39 7.55 5.32
N ARG A 49 -9.24 8.54 5.01
CA ARG A 49 -10.47 8.33 4.22
C ARG A 49 -10.14 7.82 2.83
N GLY A 50 -9.19 8.44 2.12
CA GLY A 50 -8.74 7.96 0.83
C GLY A 50 -8.11 6.56 0.89
N THR A 51 -7.60 6.12 2.04
CA THR A 51 -7.15 4.73 2.23
C THR A 51 -8.33 3.76 2.26
N LEU A 52 -9.44 4.13 2.92
CA LEU A 52 -10.66 3.34 2.91
C LEU A 52 -11.25 3.25 1.49
N GLU A 53 -11.41 4.38 0.81
CA GLU A 53 -11.95 4.44 -0.55
C GLU A 53 -11.15 3.57 -1.53
N ILE A 54 -9.82 3.61 -1.45
CA ILE A 54 -8.96 2.75 -2.28
C ILE A 54 -9.07 1.29 -1.85
N SER A 55 -9.17 0.99 -0.55
CA SER A 55 -9.41 -0.38 -0.07
C SER A 55 -10.72 -0.94 -0.62
N ASP A 56 -11.78 -0.15 -0.59
CA ASP A 56 -13.09 -0.54 -1.11
C ASP A 56 -13.04 -0.80 -2.62
N ALA A 57 -12.34 0.05 -3.38
CA ALA A 57 -12.14 -0.12 -4.81
C ALA A 57 -11.33 -1.39 -5.14
N ILE A 58 -10.27 -1.67 -4.37
CA ILE A 58 -9.46 -2.90 -4.48
C ILE A 58 -10.32 -4.13 -4.27
N ILE A 59 -11.13 -4.13 -3.21
CA ILE A 59 -12.01 -5.26 -2.86
C ILE A 59 -13.12 -5.42 -3.91
N ALA A 60 -13.72 -4.33 -4.36
CA ALA A 60 -14.73 -4.35 -5.42
C ALA A 60 -14.19 -4.91 -6.75
N SER A 61 -12.88 -4.76 -6.99
CA SER A 61 -12.19 -5.35 -8.14
C SER A 61 -11.87 -6.84 -7.96
N GLY A 62 -12.25 -7.46 -6.84
CA GLY A 62 -11.96 -8.86 -6.53
C GLY A 62 -10.52 -9.10 -6.01
N TRP A 63 -9.79 -8.03 -5.66
CA TRP A 63 -8.43 -8.12 -5.11
C TRP A 63 -8.46 -8.10 -3.58
N ARG A 64 -7.33 -8.42 -2.97
CA ARG A 64 -7.17 -8.39 -1.51
C ARG A 64 -6.55 -7.08 -1.06
N SER A 65 -7.20 -6.39 -0.12
CA SER A 65 -6.70 -5.17 0.51
C SER A 65 -6.19 -5.47 1.92
N ILE A 66 -4.93 -5.11 2.17
CA ILE A 66 -4.31 -5.15 3.50
C ILE A 66 -3.85 -3.73 3.83
N VAL A 67 -4.14 -3.30 5.05
CA VAL A 67 -3.72 -1.98 5.54
C VAL A 67 -2.89 -2.14 6.81
N VAL A 68 -1.71 -1.52 6.81
CA VAL A 68 -0.81 -1.46 7.96
C VAL A 68 -0.81 -0.05 8.53
N SER A 69 -1.09 0.07 9.81
CA SER A 69 -0.99 1.32 10.58
C SER A 69 -0.81 1.03 12.08
N LYS A 70 -0.64 2.07 12.90
CA LYS A 70 -0.66 1.93 14.37
C LYS A 70 -2.08 1.80 14.97
N GLY A 71 -3.11 1.63 14.12
CA GLY A 71 -4.51 1.66 14.54
C GLY A 71 -5.14 3.04 14.37
N GLY A 72 -6.38 3.18 14.84
CA GLY A 72 -7.18 4.40 14.80
C GLY A 72 -8.67 4.11 14.67
N MET A 73 -9.50 5.15 14.76
CA MET A 73 -10.97 5.03 14.79
C MET A 73 -11.61 4.46 13.52
N LEU A 74 -10.91 4.49 12.40
CA LEU A 74 -11.40 3.97 11.12
C LEU A 74 -11.07 2.49 10.88
N VAL A 75 -10.37 1.82 11.83
CA VAL A 75 -10.01 0.40 11.68
C VAL A 75 -11.25 -0.48 11.57
N ASP A 76 -12.23 -0.27 12.44
CA ASP A 76 -13.47 -1.07 12.43
C ASP A 76 -14.24 -0.93 11.12
N THR A 77 -14.31 0.29 10.58
CA THR A 77 -14.96 0.56 9.28
C THR A 77 -14.22 -0.14 8.16
N LEU A 78 -12.88 -0.04 8.14
CA LEU A 78 -12.03 -0.70 7.16
C LEU A 78 -12.24 -2.22 7.15
N GLN A 79 -12.27 -2.83 8.33
CA GLN A 79 -12.45 -4.27 8.47
C GLN A 79 -13.86 -4.74 8.12
N LYS A 80 -14.89 -3.97 8.48
CA LYS A 80 -16.29 -4.23 8.07
C LYS A 80 -16.45 -4.22 6.55
N ASN A 81 -15.69 -3.38 5.86
CA ASN A 81 -15.67 -3.31 4.39
C ASN A 81 -14.87 -4.46 3.74
N GLY A 82 -14.26 -5.36 4.53
CA GLY A 82 -13.57 -6.55 4.02
C GLY A 82 -12.06 -6.42 3.86
N ALA A 83 -11.45 -5.28 4.19
CA ALA A 83 -10.00 -5.16 4.22
C ALA A 83 -9.41 -5.76 5.50
N LYS A 84 -8.18 -6.26 5.42
CA LYS A 84 -7.44 -6.73 6.58
C LYS A 84 -6.59 -5.60 7.17
N HIS A 85 -6.74 -5.33 8.47
CA HIS A 85 -5.85 -4.43 9.18
C HIS A 85 -4.80 -5.19 9.99
N LEU A 86 -3.55 -4.72 9.93
CA LEU A 86 -2.43 -5.23 10.73
C LEU A 86 -1.79 -4.07 11.50
N GLU A 87 -1.73 -4.20 12.81
CA GLU A 87 -1.18 -3.16 13.65
C GLU A 87 0.35 -3.23 13.70
N ILE A 88 1.00 -2.24 13.06
CA ILE A 88 2.45 -2.04 13.10
C ILE A 88 2.72 -0.55 13.24
N ASN A 89 3.47 -0.17 14.27
CA ASN A 89 3.91 1.21 14.44
C ASN A 89 5.07 1.55 13.48
N ILE A 90 4.72 2.07 12.30
CA ILE A 90 5.70 2.44 11.25
C ILE A 90 6.35 3.81 11.54
N GLY A 91 5.73 4.63 12.39
CA GLY A 91 6.12 6.03 12.63
C GLY A 91 7.23 6.24 13.66
N ALA A 92 7.84 5.19 14.18
CA ALA A 92 8.84 5.33 15.22
C ALA A 92 10.18 5.86 14.69
N LYS A 93 10.69 6.93 15.29
CA LYS A 93 11.96 7.57 14.92
C LYS A 93 13.20 6.84 15.44
N ASN A 94 13.02 5.86 16.35
CA ASN A 94 14.12 5.10 16.95
C ASN A 94 14.63 4.03 15.96
N PRO A 95 15.95 3.91 15.71
CA PRO A 95 16.53 2.97 14.77
C PRO A 95 16.22 1.50 15.08
N PHE A 96 16.16 1.12 16.36
CA PHE A 96 15.80 -0.25 16.76
C PHE A 96 14.32 -0.57 16.43
N THR A 97 13.44 0.39 16.70
CA THR A 97 12.02 0.25 16.36
C THR A 97 11.83 0.24 14.85
N TRP A 98 12.59 1.05 14.12
CA TRP A 98 12.59 1.05 12.66
C TRP A 98 12.96 -0.32 12.09
N LEU A 99 14.07 -0.92 12.56
CA LEU A 99 14.51 -2.25 12.12
C LEU A 99 13.50 -3.35 12.46
N LYS A 100 12.89 -3.27 13.66
CA LYS A 100 11.81 -4.19 14.06
C LYS A 100 10.59 -4.06 13.14
N SER A 101 10.20 -2.84 12.81
CA SER A 101 9.08 -2.57 11.90
C SER A 101 9.39 -3.02 10.47
N LEU A 102 10.61 -2.83 9.99
CA LEU A 102 11.06 -3.33 8.69
C LEU A 102 10.94 -4.86 8.60
N ARG A 103 11.43 -5.58 9.64
CA ARG A 103 11.30 -7.05 9.68
C ARG A 103 9.85 -7.51 9.68
N LYS A 104 8.99 -6.84 10.46
CA LYS A 104 7.55 -7.13 10.47
C LYS A 104 6.91 -6.88 9.10
N LEU A 105 7.23 -5.75 8.46
CA LEU A 105 6.68 -5.41 7.15
C LEU A 105 7.10 -6.42 6.08
N LYS A 106 8.38 -6.83 6.07
CA LYS A 106 8.86 -7.90 5.18
C LYS A 106 8.13 -9.21 5.40
N ARG A 107 7.88 -9.58 6.67
CA ARG A 107 7.08 -10.77 7.00
C ARG A 107 5.67 -10.66 6.44
N VAL A 108 5.01 -9.52 6.60
CA VAL A 108 3.68 -9.27 6.02
C VAL A 108 3.70 -9.43 4.51
N ILE A 109 4.69 -8.83 3.83
CA ILE A 109 4.81 -8.92 2.36
C ILE A 109 4.91 -10.38 1.92
N SER A 110 5.72 -11.19 2.59
CA SER A 110 5.93 -12.61 2.25
C SER A 110 4.74 -13.49 2.64
N GLU A 111 4.21 -13.34 3.86
CA GLU A 111 3.14 -14.17 4.42
C GLU A 111 1.83 -14.00 3.65
N TYR A 112 1.52 -12.77 3.24
CA TYR A 112 0.29 -12.47 2.52
C TYR A 112 0.45 -12.46 1.00
N ASN A 113 1.63 -12.83 0.47
CA ASN A 113 1.93 -12.78 -0.96
C ASN A 113 1.55 -11.42 -1.56
N VAL A 114 2.06 -10.34 -0.96
CA VAL A 114 1.79 -8.98 -1.41
C VAL A 114 2.38 -8.76 -2.80
N ASP A 115 1.56 -8.23 -3.69
CA ASP A 115 1.93 -7.91 -5.07
C ASP A 115 2.31 -6.44 -5.26
N ILE A 116 1.72 -5.54 -4.48
CA ILE A 116 2.03 -4.10 -4.52
C ILE A 116 2.12 -3.55 -3.11
N VAL A 117 3.16 -2.76 -2.82
CA VAL A 117 3.27 -1.97 -1.58
C VAL A 117 3.02 -0.51 -1.89
N HIS A 118 2.01 0.09 -1.25
CA HIS A 118 1.61 1.47 -1.41
C HIS A 118 1.78 2.25 -0.10
N ALA A 119 2.79 3.11 -0.01
CA ALA A 119 2.94 4.04 1.10
C ALA A 119 2.06 5.28 0.89
N ARG A 120 1.15 5.54 1.82
CA ARG A 120 0.15 6.60 1.76
C ARG A 120 0.62 7.92 2.37
N SER A 121 1.88 8.00 2.82
CA SER A 121 2.49 9.24 3.30
C SER A 121 4.02 9.17 3.24
N ARG A 122 4.67 10.33 3.38
CA ARG A 122 6.12 10.45 3.27
C ARG A 122 6.88 9.66 4.35
N MET A 123 6.36 9.62 5.57
CA MET A 123 7.07 8.96 6.68
C MET A 123 7.22 7.44 6.48
N PRO A 124 6.17 6.65 6.15
CA PRO A 124 6.32 5.23 5.88
C PRO A 124 6.99 4.93 4.54
N ALA A 125 7.13 5.91 3.62
CA ALA A 125 7.66 5.66 2.29
C ALA A 125 9.05 5.02 2.30
N TRP A 126 9.95 5.48 3.17
CA TRP A 126 11.31 4.94 3.25
C TRP A 126 11.35 3.48 3.66
N ILE A 127 10.66 3.13 4.74
CA ILE A 127 10.65 1.75 5.24
C ILE A 127 9.93 0.82 4.27
N CYS A 128 8.85 1.30 3.63
CA CYS A 128 8.11 0.55 2.60
C CYS A 128 8.98 0.29 1.37
N LYS A 129 9.73 1.31 0.90
CA LYS A 129 10.67 1.17 -0.21
C LYS A 129 11.69 0.07 0.07
N TYR A 130 12.35 0.12 1.23
CA TYR A 130 13.36 -0.89 1.59
C TYR A 130 12.75 -2.30 1.73
N ALA A 131 11.56 -2.41 2.37
CA ALA A 131 10.89 -3.69 2.50
C ALA A 131 10.50 -4.28 1.14
N ALA A 132 9.90 -3.46 0.27
CA ALA A 132 9.47 -3.86 -1.06
C ALA A 132 10.66 -4.30 -1.94
N GLN A 133 11.74 -3.51 -1.97
CA GLN A 133 12.97 -3.85 -2.70
C GLN A 133 13.57 -5.19 -2.26
N GLN A 134 13.66 -5.42 -0.94
CA GLN A 134 14.21 -6.68 -0.41
C GLN A 134 13.30 -7.89 -0.66
N CYS A 135 12.01 -7.67 -0.88
CA CYS A 135 11.05 -8.72 -1.21
C CYS A 135 10.77 -8.84 -2.71
N GLY A 136 11.37 -8.01 -3.56
CA GLY A 136 11.16 -8.01 -5.01
C GLY A 136 9.72 -7.64 -5.40
N VAL A 137 9.11 -6.67 -4.68
CA VAL A 137 7.71 -6.26 -4.88
C VAL A 137 7.67 -4.81 -5.34
N PRO A 138 6.83 -4.45 -6.33
CA PRO A 138 6.59 -3.07 -6.76
C PRO A 138 6.21 -2.15 -5.61
N PHE A 139 6.75 -0.93 -5.64
CA PHE A 139 6.52 0.09 -4.62
C PHE A 139 5.91 1.35 -5.24
N ILE A 140 4.83 1.83 -4.63
CA ILE A 140 4.16 3.08 -4.99
C ILE A 140 4.11 3.97 -3.76
N THR A 141 4.19 5.29 -3.94
CA THR A 141 3.97 6.25 -2.86
C THR A 141 3.12 7.42 -3.34
N THR A 142 2.22 7.88 -2.49
CA THR A 142 1.44 9.10 -2.70
C THR A 142 1.72 10.11 -1.60
N PHE A 143 1.89 11.37 -2.01
CA PHE A 143 2.04 12.49 -1.10
C PHE A 143 0.78 13.35 -1.17
N HIS A 144 0.12 13.51 -0.04
CA HIS A 144 -1.04 14.36 0.12
C HIS A 144 -0.63 15.61 0.86
N GLY A 145 -0.51 16.72 0.15
CA GLY A 145 -0.25 18.02 0.73
C GLY A 145 0.83 18.82 -0.03
N ARG A 146 0.55 20.08 -0.23
CA ARG A 146 1.53 21.08 -0.63
C ARG A 146 2.36 21.38 0.61
N TYR A 147 3.62 20.96 0.64
CA TYR A 147 4.56 21.51 1.62
C TYR A 147 4.76 22.96 1.21
N GLY A 148 4.12 23.88 1.93
CA GLY A 148 4.31 25.30 1.70
C GLY A 148 5.80 25.63 1.78
N ASP A 149 6.27 26.40 0.82
CA ASP A 149 7.55 27.10 0.91
C ASP A 149 7.53 27.92 2.19
N THR A 150 8.11 27.40 3.27
CA THR A 150 8.41 28.19 4.47
C THR A 150 9.65 29.04 4.22
N ASN A 151 9.69 29.73 3.09
CA ASN A 151 10.56 30.87 2.86
C ASN A 151 9.81 32.15 3.18
N ALA A 152 9.19 32.23 4.33
CA ALA A 152 8.92 33.49 4.97
C ALA A 152 10.24 33.92 5.62
N LEU A 153 11.12 34.52 4.82
CA LEU A 153 12.13 35.46 5.32
C LEU A 153 11.39 36.49 6.17
N LYS A 154 11.44 36.30 7.49
CA LYS A 154 11.15 37.39 8.42
C LYS A 154 12.24 38.43 8.24
N LYS A 155 11.90 39.54 7.55
CA LYS A 155 12.54 40.82 7.75
C LYS A 155 12.12 41.38 9.10
#